data_75df058ae43e2a6e4ca92c8aef7b95c9
#
_entry.id   75df058ae43e2a6e4ca92c8aef7b95c9
#
_cell.length_a   1.000
_cell.length_b   1.000
_cell.length_c   1.000
_cell.angle_alpha   90.00
_cell.angle_beta   90.00
_cell.angle_gamma   90.00
#
_symmetry.space_group_name_H-M   'P 1'
#
loop_
_entity.id
_entity.type
_entity.pdbx_description
1 polymer ?
#
loop_
_entity_poly.entity_id
_entity_poly.type
_entity_poly.pdbx_seq_one_letter_code
_entity_poly.pdbx_strand_id
1 'polypeptide(L)'
;MKVLYVCHRFPFPPKRGGKIRPFNMIRHLHAAGHQVTVCSLARSAAEAEEGRGIAPHCSAFEVGIVNEPLQWARMIVRLPLVTPSSMGYFFSSDLKRKVDRLLAAERFDLIFVHCSSVAQYVEHVQGVPKILDFGDMDSQKWLEYANYKPFPLSLGYTLEGTKMLWAEKRLARKFDLCTATTRAEWETLESYGTGAATDWFPNGVDADFFSPTDGTYDADTISFIGRMDYYPNQECMLRFTRDVWPLVRGVRPAMKLLIVGADPSPAIRALGDLPGVTVTGSVPDVRPHVRGSAAMVAPLAIARGTQNKILEAMAMGVPVVTSRAAAGGVDAEAERHLLVADAPQEVAAAILRIVDHPDERARLAAAGRERMLSHHAWPRSMQRLDSIIERCTARFARQGEGAAHTQRNPA
;
A
#
# COMPACT_ATOMS: atom_id res chain seq x y z
N MET A 1 -26.54 2.95 1.17
CA MET A 1 -26.00 4.31 1.35
C MET A 1 -25.50 4.87 0.02
N LYS A 2 -25.58 6.20 -0.17
CA LYS A 2 -24.85 6.91 -1.23
C LYS A 2 -23.47 7.30 -0.71
N VAL A 3 -22.41 6.79 -1.34
CA VAL A 3 -21.03 6.99 -0.91
C VAL A 3 -20.26 7.79 -1.96
N LEU A 4 -19.69 8.93 -1.56
CA LEU A 4 -18.70 9.63 -2.36
C LEU A 4 -17.30 9.09 -2.03
N TYR A 5 -16.68 8.40 -2.97
CA TYR A 5 -15.34 7.81 -2.81
C TYR A 5 -14.29 8.62 -3.57
N VAL A 6 -13.36 9.23 -2.84
CA VAL A 6 -12.32 10.07 -3.45
C VAL A 6 -10.95 9.41 -3.28
N CYS A 7 -10.22 9.16 -4.38
CA CYS A 7 -8.89 8.55 -4.33
C CYS A 7 -7.88 9.21 -5.27
N HIS A 8 -6.60 9.13 -4.90
CA HIS A 8 -5.52 9.86 -5.56
C HIS A 8 -5.06 9.25 -6.89
N ARG A 9 -5.39 7.98 -7.14
CA ARG A 9 -5.07 7.26 -8.38
C ARG A 9 -6.31 6.55 -8.88
N PHE A 10 -6.56 6.64 -10.17
CA PHE A 10 -7.70 5.97 -10.77
C PHE A 10 -7.57 4.45 -10.55
N PRO A 11 -8.54 3.82 -9.84
CA PRO A 11 -8.30 2.50 -9.23
C PRO A 11 -8.31 1.33 -10.21
N PHE A 12 -8.68 1.54 -11.46
CA PHE A 12 -8.71 0.48 -12.48
C PHE A 12 -7.63 0.72 -13.56
N PRO A 13 -6.99 -0.33 -14.12
CA PRO A 13 -6.99 -1.71 -13.63
C PRO A 13 -6.16 -1.86 -12.33
N PRO A 14 -6.52 -2.80 -11.41
CA PRO A 14 -5.87 -2.94 -10.10
C PRO A 14 -4.54 -3.71 -10.18
N LYS A 15 -3.64 -3.30 -11.07
CA LYS A 15 -2.33 -3.95 -11.31
C LYS A 15 -1.17 -3.35 -10.50
N ARG A 16 -1.39 -2.26 -9.76
CA ARG A 16 -0.36 -1.56 -8.98
C ARG A 16 -0.83 -1.37 -7.54
N GLY A 17 0.07 -1.46 -6.56
CA GLY A 17 -0.25 -1.40 -5.14
C GLY A 17 -1.20 -0.27 -4.75
N GLY A 18 -0.95 0.96 -5.20
CA GLY A 18 -1.83 2.11 -4.92
C GLY A 18 -3.20 2.10 -5.61
N LYS A 19 -3.49 1.12 -6.48
CA LYS A 19 -4.79 0.92 -7.15
C LYS A 19 -5.55 -0.28 -6.57
N ILE A 20 -4.86 -1.26 -6.00
CA ILE A 20 -5.44 -2.54 -5.52
C ILE A 20 -6.40 -2.31 -4.36
N ARG A 21 -5.97 -1.57 -3.34
CA ARG A 21 -6.78 -1.28 -2.16
C ARG A 21 -8.06 -0.51 -2.50
N PRO A 22 -8.01 0.68 -3.14
CA PRO A 22 -9.22 1.43 -3.46
C PRO A 22 -10.15 0.66 -4.40
N PHE A 23 -9.63 -0.11 -5.35
CA PHE A 23 -10.46 -0.94 -6.22
C PHE A 23 -11.27 -1.98 -5.45
N ASN A 24 -10.63 -2.72 -4.53
CA ASN A 24 -11.33 -3.76 -3.75
C ASN A 24 -12.36 -3.16 -2.79
N MET A 25 -12.07 -1.98 -2.21
CA MET A 25 -13.03 -1.26 -1.37
C MET A 25 -14.26 -0.81 -2.17
N ILE A 26 -14.06 -0.18 -3.34
CA ILE A 26 -15.13 0.26 -4.23
C ILE A 26 -15.98 -0.92 -4.68
N ARG A 27 -15.35 -1.99 -5.14
CA ARG A 27 -16.03 -3.22 -5.57
C ARG A 27 -16.86 -3.83 -4.45
N HIS A 28 -16.31 -3.90 -3.23
CA HIS A 28 -17.01 -4.42 -2.07
C HIS A 28 -18.23 -3.58 -1.71
N LEU A 29 -18.06 -2.26 -1.56
CA LEU A 29 -19.16 -1.35 -1.24
C LEU A 29 -20.28 -1.42 -2.28
N HIS A 30 -19.93 -1.47 -3.56
CA HIS A 30 -20.91 -1.59 -4.64
C HIS A 30 -21.65 -2.94 -4.59
N ALA A 31 -20.90 -4.04 -4.39
CA ALA A 31 -21.48 -5.38 -4.25
C ALA A 31 -22.38 -5.52 -3.02
N ALA A 32 -22.11 -4.76 -1.94
CA ALA A 32 -22.96 -4.67 -0.76
C ALA A 32 -24.21 -3.79 -0.98
N GLY A 33 -24.48 -3.33 -2.19
CA GLY A 33 -25.67 -2.54 -2.55
C GLY A 33 -25.56 -1.04 -2.26
N HIS A 34 -24.35 -0.52 -2.00
CA HIS A 34 -24.15 0.93 -1.87
C HIS A 34 -24.04 1.60 -3.25
N GLN A 35 -24.59 2.81 -3.35
CA GLN A 35 -24.40 3.65 -4.55
C GLN A 35 -23.08 4.40 -4.41
N VAL A 36 -22.03 3.89 -5.07
CA VAL A 36 -20.68 4.43 -4.97
C VAL A 36 -20.38 5.34 -6.16
N THR A 37 -20.17 6.63 -5.89
CA THR A 37 -19.67 7.61 -6.88
C THR A 37 -18.17 7.80 -6.65
N VAL A 38 -17.35 7.41 -7.64
CA VAL A 38 -15.88 7.47 -7.57
C VAL A 38 -15.36 8.76 -8.18
N CYS A 39 -14.57 9.52 -7.42
CA CYS A 39 -13.84 10.69 -7.91
C CYS A 39 -12.34 10.47 -7.82
N SER A 40 -11.62 10.55 -8.93
CA SER A 40 -10.20 10.23 -8.94
C SER A 40 -9.39 10.98 -10.00
N LEU A 41 -8.07 10.81 -9.96
CA LEU A 41 -7.11 11.43 -10.85
C LEU A 41 -6.48 10.40 -11.79
N ALA A 42 -6.32 10.77 -13.06
CA ALA A 42 -5.52 10.05 -14.03
C ALA A 42 -4.35 10.94 -14.50
N ARG A 43 -3.24 10.33 -14.88
CA ARG A 43 -2.02 11.02 -15.33
C ARG A 43 -2.03 11.32 -16.83
N SER A 44 -2.90 10.64 -17.58
CA SER A 44 -3.06 10.81 -19.01
C SER A 44 -4.49 10.47 -19.46
N ALA A 45 -4.84 10.89 -20.65
CA ALA A 45 -6.11 10.51 -21.27
C ALA A 45 -6.20 8.98 -21.49
N ALA A 46 -5.08 8.34 -21.82
CA ALA A 46 -5.01 6.89 -21.98
C ALA A 46 -5.29 6.15 -20.62
N GLU A 47 -4.73 6.63 -19.50
CA GLU A 47 -5.03 6.07 -18.18
C GLU A 47 -6.50 6.29 -17.78
N ALA A 48 -7.08 7.43 -18.14
CA ALA A 48 -8.49 7.72 -17.90
C ALA A 48 -9.39 6.81 -18.73
N GLU A 49 -9.04 6.53 -19.98
CA GLU A 49 -9.80 5.64 -20.86
C GLU A 49 -9.71 4.18 -20.41
N GLU A 50 -8.50 3.68 -20.12
CA GLU A 50 -8.32 2.34 -19.53
C GLU A 50 -9.10 2.20 -18.20
N GLY A 51 -9.15 3.28 -17.43
CA GLY A 51 -9.86 3.36 -16.16
C GLY A 51 -11.37 3.20 -16.26
N ARG A 52 -11.99 3.41 -17.42
CA ARG A 52 -13.44 3.21 -17.64
C ARG A 52 -13.91 1.79 -17.32
N GLY A 53 -13.00 0.82 -17.30
CA GLY A 53 -13.28 -0.54 -16.84
C GLY A 53 -13.74 -0.64 -15.39
N ILE A 54 -13.74 0.46 -14.60
CA ILE A 54 -14.33 0.51 -13.27
C ILE A 54 -15.87 0.55 -13.29
N ALA A 55 -16.50 0.94 -14.41
CA ALA A 55 -17.95 1.15 -14.51
C ALA A 55 -18.81 0.00 -13.96
N PRO A 56 -18.48 -1.31 -14.17
CA PRO A 56 -19.25 -2.41 -13.56
C PRO A 56 -19.14 -2.50 -12.04
N HIS A 57 -18.24 -1.75 -11.41
CA HIS A 57 -17.89 -1.85 -9.99
C HIS A 57 -18.29 -0.61 -9.18
N CYS A 58 -18.96 0.38 -9.80
CA CYS A 58 -19.45 1.59 -9.12
C CYS A 58 -20.71 2.10 -9.81
N SER A 59 -21.44 3.02 -9.15
CA SER A 59 -22.65 3.61 -9.71
C SER A 59 -22.36 4.75 -10.69
N ALA A 60 -21.30 5.51 -10.42
CA ALA A 60 -20.81 6.60 -11.28
C ALA A 60 -19.32 6.86 -11.00
N PHE A 61 -18.65 7.52 -11.95
CA PHE A 61 -17.27 7.98 -11.70
C PHE A 61 -16.96 9.28 -12.44
N GLU A 62 -16.11 10.10 -11.81
CA GLU A 62 -15.54 11.32 -12.34
C GLU A 62 -14.01 11.28 -12.29
N VAL A 63 -13.36 11.70 -13.37
CA VAL A 63 -11.92 11.68 -13.50
C VAL A 63 -11.39 13.07 -13.80
N GLY A 64 -10.40 13.52 -13.02
CA GLY A 64 -9.59 14.68 -13.35
C GLY A 64 -8.24 14.26 -13.94
N ILE A 65 -7.79 14.89 -15.00
CA ILE A 65 -6.47 14.61 -15.58
C ILE A 65 -5.46 15.57 -14.96
N VAL A 66 -4.31 15.04 -14.54
CA VAL A 66 -3.15 15.80 -14.08
C VAL A 66 -2.04 15.72 -15.12
N ASN A 67 -1.48 16.88 -15.48
CA ASN A 67 -0.32 16.93 -16.36
C ASN A 67 0.95 16.78 -15.52
N GLU A 68 1.59 15.60 -15.57
CA GLU A 68 2.74 15.28 -14.73
C GLU A 68 3.89 16.30 -14.83
N PRO A 69 4.39 16.70 -16.03
CA PRO A 69 5.46 17.71 -16.10
C PRO A 69 5.10 19.03 -15.42
N LEU A 70 3.87 19.50 -15.58
CA LEU A 70 3.39 20.73 -14.96
C LEU A 70 3.29 20.58 -13.43
N GLN A 71 2.88 19.42 -12.95
CA GLN A 71 2.77 19.14 -11.50
C GLN A 71 4.16 19.07 -10.85
N TRP A 72 5.15 18.48 -11.51
CA TRP A 72 6.53 18.49 -11.04
C TRP A 72 7.08 19.92 -10.93
N ALA A 73 6.87 20.76 -11.95
CA ALA A 73 7.25 22.17 -11.87
C ALA A 73 6.56 22.90 -10.70
N ARG A 74 5.26 22.66 -10.52
CA ARG A 74 4.49 23.20 -9.39
C ARG A 74 4.98 22.71 -8.03
N MET A 75 5.41 21.45 -7.91
CA MET A 75 6.02 20.94 -6.67
C MET A 75 7.27 21.71 -6.29
N ILE A 76 8.16 21.93 -7.24
CA ILE A 76 9.42 22.69 -7.01
C ILE A 76 9.11 24.11 -6.55
N VAL A 77 8.20 24.81 -7.22
CA VAL A 77 7.78 26.18 -6.86
C VAL A 77 7.12 26.22 -5.47
N ARG A 78 6.44 25.15 -5.06
CA ARG A 78 5.78 25.05 -3.75
C ARG A 78 6.68 24.61 -2.60
N LEU A 79 7.90 24.18 -2.87
CA LEU A 79 8.84 23.75 -1.82
C LEU A 79 8.99 24.75 -0.66
N PRO A 80 9.10 26.06 -0.88
CA PRO A 80 9.19 27.03 0.21
C PRO A 80 7.85 27.34 0.89
N LEU A 81 6.71 26.89 0.37
CA LEU A 81 5.40 27.17 0.96
C LEU A 81 5.10 26.22 2.14
N VAL A 82 4.20 26.64 3.03
CA VAL A 82 3.80 25.86 4.21
C VAL A 82 3.00 24.60 3.85
N THR A 83 2.24 24.63 2.74
CA THR A 83 1.47 23.47 2.27
C THR A 83 2.37 22.42 1.63
N PRO A 84 2.11 21.11 1.87
CA PRO A 84 2.88 20.05 1.22
C PRO A 84 2.84 20.15 -0.31
N SER A 85 4.02 20.08 -0.92
CA SER A 85 4.16 20.11 -2.37
C SER A 85 3.52 18.89 -3.03
N SER A 86 3.62 17.73 -2.38
CA SER A 86 3.01 16.47 -2.81
C SER A 86 1.48 16.54 -2.84
N MET A 87 0.82 17.22 -1.91
CA MET A 87 -0.63 17.46 -2.00
C MET A 87 -0.99 18.32 -3.23
N GLY A 88 -0.13 19.31 -3.54
CA GLY A 88 -0.30 20.14 -4.74
C GLY A 88 -0.15 19.36 -6.04
N TYR A 89 0.68 18.32 -6.07
CA TYR A 89 0.82 17.42 -7.21
C TYR A 89 -0.51 16.71 -7.57
N PHE A 90 -1.29 16.34 -6.58
CA PHE A 90 -2.59 15.67 -6.74
C PHE A 90 -3.78 16.65 -6.82
N PHE A 91 -3.54 17.93 -7.12
CA PHE A 91 -4.61 18.91 -7.32
C PHE A 91 -4.96 19.09 -8.79
N SER A 92 -6.24 18.89 -9.12
CA SER A 92 -6.84 19.21 -10.43
C SER A 92 -8.06 20.10 -10.22
N SER A 93 -8.03 21.30 -10.81
CA SER A 93 -9.18 22.23 -10.76
C SER A 93 -10.41 21.66 -11.48
N ASP A 94 -10.21 20.78 -12.47
CA ASP A 94 -11.30 20.07 -13.15
C ASP A 94 -11.98 19.10 -12.18
N LEU A 95 -11.22 18.24 -11.50
CA LEU A 95 -11.78 17.33 -10.48
C LEU A 95 -12.48 18.10 -9.35
N LYS A 96 -11.90 19.23 -8.91
CA LYS A 96 -12.52 20.06 -7.86
C LYS A 96 -13.90 20.53 -8.29
N ARG A 97 -14.04 21.09 -9.51
CA ARG A 97 -15.36 21.52 -10.06
C ARG A 97 -16.36 20.38 -10.15
N LYS A 98 -15.90 19.18 -10.55
CA LYS A 98 -16.75 17.99 -10.64
C LYS A 98 -17.25 17.55 -9.27
N VAL A 99 -16.34 17.46 -8.28
CA VAL A 99 -16.70 17.13 -6.90
C VAL A 99 -17.65 18.17 -6.31
N ASP A 100 -17.40 19.47 -6.51
CA ASP A 100 -18.29 20.53 -6.01
C ASP A 100 -19.69 20.46 -6.63
N ARG A 101 -19.76 20.13 -7.92
CA ARG A 101 -21.04 19.95 -8.62
C ARG A 101 -21.82 18.75 -8.06
N LEU A 102 -21.16 17.63 -7.80
CA LEU A 102 -21.78 16.44 -7.18
C LEU A 102 -22.31 16.76 -5.79
N LEU A 103 -21.51 17.42 -4.96
CA LEU A 103 -21.90 17.82 -3.60
C LEU A 103 -23.06 18.84 -3.57
N ALA A 104 -23.20 19.67 -4.60
CA ALA A 104 -24.30 20.59 -4.74
C ALA A 104 -25.59 19.92 -5.28
N ALA A 105 -25.46 18.89 -6.12
CA ALA A 105 -26.57 18.21 -6.76
C ALA A 105 -27.17 17.08 -5.93
N GLU A 106 -26.35 16.41 -5.11
CA GLU A 106 -26.75 15.20 -4.38
C GLU A 106 -26.35 15.25 -2.91
N ARG A 107 -27.14 14.56 -2.07
CA ARG A 107 -26.75 14.27 -0.68
C ARG A 107 -26.11 12.90 -0.60
N PHE A 108 -24.92 12.86 0.00
CA PHE A 108 -24.20 11.63 0.29
C PHE A 108 -24.39 11.26 1.77
N ASP A 109 -24.48 9.96 2.04
CA ASP A 109 -24.56 9.41 3.40
C ASP A 109 -23.18 9.22 4.04
N LEU A 110 -22.12 9.12 3.19
CA LEU A 110 -20.73 8.95 3.59
C LEU A 110 -19.80 9.55 2.55
N ILE A 111 -18.75 10.24 3.01
CA ILE A 111 -17.59 10.61 2.18
C ILE A 111 -16.41 9.75 2.63
N PHE A 112 -15.90 8.93 1.73
CA PHE A 112 -14.71 8.11 1.96
C PHE A 112 -13.54 8.63 1.13
N VAL A 113 -12.44 8.95 1.78
CA VAL A 113 -11.23 9.48 1.12
C VAL A 113 -10.09 8.49 1.29
N HIS A 114 -9.48 8.08 0.19
CA HIS A 114 -8.27 7.26 0.21
C HIS A 114 -7.06 8.09 -0.20
N CYS A 115 -6.12 8.24 0.70
CA CYS A 115 -4.91 9.05 0.67
C CYS A 115 -5.12 10.53 1.07
N SER A 116 -4.24 11.00 1.95
CA SER A 116 -4.22 12.37 2.49
C SER A 116 -4.20 13.46 1.41
N SER A 117 -3.50 13.19 0.30
CA SER A 117 -3.29 14.16 -0.77
C SER A 117 -4.57 14.61 -1.49
N VAL A 118 -5.65 13.81 -1.48
CA VAL A 118 -6.94 14.14 -2.08
C VAL A 118 -8.01 14.55 -1.08
N ALA A 119 -7.71 14.56 0.20
CA ALA A 119 -8.60 15.09 1.24
C ALA A 119 -8.99 16.56 1.01
N GLN A 120 -8.11 17.33 0.34
CA GLN A 120 -8.32 18.73 -0.02
C GLN A 120 -9.58 18.98 -0.86
N TYR A 121 -10.12 17.97 -1.54
CA TYR A 121 -11.35 18.10 -2.33
C TYR A 121 -12.61 18.17 -1.47
N VAL A 122 -12.59 17.56 -0.27
CA VAL A 122 -13.79 17.37 0.57
C VAL A 122 -13.57 17.71 2.06
N GLU A 123 -12.37 18.14 2.47
CA GLU A 123 -12.06 18.43 3.88
C GLU A 123 -12.95 19.55 4.47
N HIS A 124 -13.51 20.41 3.62
CA HIS A 124 -14.39 21.54 3.99
C HIS A 124 -15.85 21.15 4.15
N VAL A 125 -16.26 19.96 3.69
CA VAL A 125 -17.65 19.52 3.73
C VAL A 125 -18.08 19.27 5.17
N GLN A 126 -19.28 19.74 5.54
CA GLN A 126 -19.92 19.59 6.84
C GLN A 126 -21.24 18.83 6.68
N GLY A 127 -21.75 18.25 7.77
CA GLY A 127 -23.07 17.62 7.78
C GLY A 127 -23.14 16.23 7.14
N VAL A 128 -21.99 15.64 6.79
CA VAL A 128 -21.87 14.28 6.25
C VAL A 128 -20.69 13.58 6.94
N PRO A 129 -20.85 12.34 7.45
CA PRO A 129 -19.75 11.60 8.05
C PRO A 129 -18.62 11.38 7.03
N LYS A 130 -17.37 11.59 7.49
CA LYS A 130 -16.18 11.52 6.65
C LYS A 130 -15.15 10.55 7.23
N ILE A 131 -14.70 9.61 6.41
CA ILE A 131 -13.59 8.70 6.72
C ILE A 131 -12.39 9.09 5.85
N LEU A 132 -11.21 9.22 6.47
CA LEU A 132 -9.94 9.37 5.79
C LEU A 132 -9.10 8.11 5.99
N ASP A 133 -8.94 7.32 4.96
CA ASP A 133 -7.97 6.23 4.88
C ASP A 133 -6.64 6.81 4.41
N PHE A 134 -5.70 7.01 5.32
CA PHE A 134 -4.37 7.50 4.98
C PHE A 134 -3.63 6.51 4.07
N GLY A 135 -3.98 5.22 4.19
CA GLY A 135 -3.17 4.17 3.62
C GLY A 135 -1.89 4.04 4.44
N ASP A 136 -0.79 4.52 3.89
CA ASP A 136 0.48 4.67 4.61
C ASP A 136 0.64 6.12 5.10
N MET A 137 1.42 6.35 6.16
CA MET A 137 1.72 7.69 6.63
C MET A 137 2.80 8.31 5.74
N ASP A 138 2.37 9.13 4.77
CA ASP A 138 3.26 9.72 3.76
C ASP A 138 4.37 10.59 4.39
N SER A 139 4.09 11.29 5.50
CA SER A 139 5.10 12.07 6.22
C SER A 139 6.30 11.22 6.63
N GLN A 140 6.05 10.04 7.19
CA GLN A 140 7.08 9.14 7.66
C GLN A 140 7.90 8.56 6.48
N LYS A 141 7.25 8.31 5.36
CA LYS A 141 7.91 7.86 4.13
C LYS A 141 8.90 8.91 3.60
N TRP A 142 8.50 10.18 3.57
CA TRP A 142 9.37 11.27 3.15
C TRP A 142 10.56 11.44 4.10
N LEU A 143 10.33 11.39 5.43
CA LEU A 143 11.36 11.49 6.44
C LEU A 143 12.35 10.31 6.37
N GLU A 144 11.86 9.10 6.14
CA GLU A 144 12.70 7.91 5.97
C GLU A 144 13.57 8.02 4.72
N TYR A 145 13.00 8.44 3.58
CA TYR A 145 13.76 8.62 2.34
C TYR A 145 14.86 9.69 2.48
N ALA A 146 14.68 10.71 3.32
CA ALA A 146 15.71 11.71 3.58
C ALA A 146 17.02 11.09 4.06
N ASN A 147 16.97 9.98 4.83
CA ASN A 147 18.14 9.28 5.36
C ASN A 147 18.98 8.58 4.27
N TYR A 148 18.38 8.33 3.10
CA TYR A 148 19.02 7.64 1.97
C TYR A 148 19.39 8.57 0.82
N LYS A 149 19.19 9.88 0.98
CA LYS A 149 19.48 10.87 -0.07
C LYS A 149 20.65 11.78 0.34
N PRO A 150 21.55 12.09 -0.62
CA PRO A 150 22.63 13.03 -0.35
C PRO A 150 22.09 14.47 -0.22
N PHE A 151 22.86 15.32 0.46
CA PHE A 151 22.60 16.78 0.45
C PHE A 151 22.77 17.34 -0.99
N PRO A 152 21.92 18.27 -1.47
CA PRO A 152 20.83 18.96 -0.75
C PRO A 152 19.47 18.25 -0.81
N LEU A 153 19.35 17.12 -1.50
CA LEU A 153 18.07 16.40 -1.68
C LEU A 153 17.47 15.97 -0.34
N SER A 154 18.31 15.49 0.60
CA SER A 154 17.86 15.08 1.94
C SER A 154 17.10 16.20 2.66
N LEU A 155 17.55 17.45 2.53
CA LEU A 155 16.87 18.61 3.11
C LEU A 155 15.47 18.81 2.50
N GLY A 156 15.33 18.66 1.17
CA GLY A 156 14.04 18.75 0.50
C GLY A 156 13.06 17.68 0.95
N TYR A 157 13.53 16.44 1.12
CA TYR A 157 12.73 15.32 1.64
C TYR A 157 12.31 15.55 3.11
N THR A 158 13.22 16.03 3.96
CA THR A 158 12.91 16.37 5.36
C THR A 158 11.87 17.48 5.46
N LEU A 159 12.02 18.53 4.66
CA LEU A 159 11.08 19.65 4.62
C LEU A 159 9.68 19.18 4.19
N GLU A 160 9.59 18.37 3.12
CA GLU A 160 8.33 17.85 2.64
C GLU A 160 7.68 16.90 3.66
N GLY A 161 8.47 16.01 4.28
CA GLY A 161 8.00 15.10 5.33
C GLY A 161 7.45 15.86 6.54
N THR A 162 8.12 16.94 6.97
CA THR A 162 7.64 17.78 8.07
C THR A 162 6.33 18.49 7.73
N LYS A 163 6.20 19.02 6.52
CA LYS A 163 4.93 19.63 6.06
C LYS A 163 3.80 18.62 5.98
N MET A 164 4.09 17.41 5.48
CA MET A 164 3.12 16.31 5.43
C MET A 164 2.67 15.94 6.83
N LEU A 165 3.56 15.84 7.81
CA LEU A 165 3.21 15.55 9.20
C LEU A 165 2.21 16.57 9.77
N TRP A 166 2.45 17.87 9.53
CA TRP A 166 1.51 18.91 9.93
C TRP A 166 0.16 18.80 9.22
N ALA A 167 0.18 18.48 7.92
CA ALA A 167 -1.03 18.28 7.14
C ALA A 167 -1.82 17.05 7.61
N GLU A 168 -1.17 15.93 7.88
CA GLU A 168 -1.79 14.71 8.40
C GLU A 168 -2.46 14.95 9.75
N LYS A 169 -1.75 15.61 10.70
CA LYS A 169 -2.33 15.99 12.00
C LYS A 169 -3.54 16.92 11.86
N ARG A 170 -3.49 17.88 10.95
CA ARG A 170 -4.61 18.79 10.67
C ARG A 170 -5.80 18.05 10.05
N LEU A 171 -5.54 17.17 9.08
CA LEU A 171 -6.57 16.39 8.40
C LEU A 171 -7.25 15.41 9.36
N ALA A 172 -6.49 14.73 10.22
CA ALA A 172 -7.05 13.81 11.20
C ALA A 172 -8.12 14.47 12.11
N ARG A 173 -7.97 15.78 12.40
CA ARG A 173 -8.97 16.55 13.19
C ARG A 173 -10.21 16.96 12.39
N LYS A 174 -10.17 16.86 11.05
CA LYS A 174 -11.26 17.28 10.16
C LYS A 174 -12.16 16.13 9.70
N PHE A 175 -11.76 14.90 9.99
CA PHE A 175 -12.48 13.70 9.62
C PHE A 175 -13.03 13.02 10.87
N ASP A 176 -14.18 12.35 10.75
CA ASP A 176 -14.87 11.73 11.87
C ASP A 176 -14.20 10.43 12.32
N LEU A 177 -13.51 9.75 11.37
CA LEU A 177 -12.69 8.59 11.61
C LEU A 177 -11.53 8.53 10.61
N CYS A 178 -10.35 8.12 11.07
CA CYS A 178 -9.18 7.96 10.24
C CYS A 178 -8.69 6.51 10.28
N THR A 179 -8.22 5.98 9.14
CA THR A 179 -7.71 4.61 9.05
C THR A 179 -6.32 4.53 8.44
N ALA A 180 -5.61 3.44 8.75
CA ALA A 180 -4.32 3.08 8.16
C ALA A 180 -4.35 1.64 7.62
N THR A 181 -3.34 1.26 6.81
CA THR A 181 -3.28 -0.08 6.21
C THR A 181 -2.68 -1.14 7.12
N THR A 182 -1.87 -0.76 8.08
CA THR A 182 -1.19 -1.69 8.99
C THR A 182 -1.30 -1.22 10.43
N ARG A 183 -1.08 -2.13 11.37
CA ARG A 183 -1.02 -1.80 12.79
C ARG A 183 0.08 -0.77 13.07
N ALA A 184 1.25 -0.91 12.48
CA ALA A 184 2.38 0.01 12.67
C ALA A 184 2.07 1.44 12.18
N GLU A 185 1.39 1.56 11.02
CA GLU A 185 0.94 2.87 10.52
C GLU A 185 -0.18 3.46 11.38
N TRP A 186 -1.07 2.62 11.93
CA TRP A 186 -2.08 3.06 12.88
C TRP A 186 -1.47 3.54 14.20
N GLU A 187 -0.50 2.82 14.77
CA GLU A 187 0.25 3.24 15.96
C GLU A 187 0.96 4.57 15.72
N THR A 188 1.49 4.78 14.51
CA THR A 188 2.06 6.07 14.09
C THR A 188 0.99 7.18 14.10
N LEU A 189 -0.19 6.92 13.53
CA LEU A 189 -1.33 7.86 13.52
C LEU A 189 -1.80 8.21 14.94
N GLU A 190 -1.91 7.21 15.82
CA GLU A 190 -2.25 7.39 17.24
C GLU A 190 -1.21 8.27 17.95
N SER A 191 0.08 8.08 17.67
CA SER A 191 1.17 8.86 18.25
C SER A 191 1.09 10.38 17.95
N TYR A 192 0.33 10.77 16.95
CA TYR A 192 0.11 12.18 16.63
C TYR A 192 -0.72 12.94 17.65
N GLY A 193 -1.44 12.22 18.52
CA GLY A 193 -2.20 12.80 19.63
C GLY A 193 -3.31 13.76 19.16
N THR A 194 -3.97 13.48 18.06
CA THR A 194 -4.97 14.38 17.46
C THR A 194 -6.34 14.31 18.12
N GLY A 195 -6.61 13.27 18.92
CA GLY A 195 -7.94 12.98 19.52
C GLY A 195 -8.99 12.51 18.51
N ALA A 196 -8.62 12.30 17.25
CA ALA A 196 -9.48 11.73 16.24
C ALA A 196 -9.80 10.26 16.53
N ALA A 197 -10.96 9.78 16.11
CA ALA A 197 -11.21 8.34 16.10
C ALA A 197 -10.35 7.68 15.02
N THR A 198 -9.67 6.62 15.38
CA THR A 198 -8.77 5.92 14.45
C THR A 198 -9.02 4.41 14.48
N ASP A 199 -8.64 3.75 13.42
CA ASP A 199 -8.61 2.29 13.30
C ASP A 199 -7.64 1.89 12.16
N TRP A 200 -7.52 0.61 11.92
CA TRP A 200 -6.78 0.08 10.79
C TRP A 200 -7.44 -1.18 10.22
N PHE A 201 -7.22 -1.43 8.93
CA PHE A 201 -7.58 -2.70 8.31
C PHE A 201 -6.57 -3.03 7.21
N PRO A 202 -6.10 -4.30 7.15
CA PRO A 202 -5.01 -4.68 6.26
C PRO A 202 -5.44 -4.69 4.79
N ASN A 203 -4.46 -4.60 3.90
CA ASN A 203 -4.67 -5.02 2.53
C ASN A 203 -4.97 -6.51 2.49
N GLY A 204 -5.83 -6.91 1.57
CA GLY A 204 -6.07 -8.30 1.26
C GLY A 204 -5.16 -8.80 0.14
N VAL A 205 -5.11 -10.11 0.00
CA VAL A 205 -4.56 -10.83 -1.14
C VAL A 205 -5.68 -11.62 -1.84
N ASP A 206 -5.61 -11.72 -3.16
CA ASP A 206 -6.47 -12.62 -3.93
C ASP A 206 -5.90 -14.05 -3.80
N ALA A 207 -6.37 -14.78 -2.79
CA ALA A 207 -5.85 -16.09 -2.44
C ALA A 207 -6.31 -17.21 -3.40
N ASP A 208 -7.27 -16.94 -4.26
CA ASP A 208 -7.69 -17.84 -5.35
C ASP A 208 -6.73 -17.67 -6.53
N PHE A 209 -6.42 -16.43 -6.88
CA PHE A 209 -5.43 -16.13 -7.91
C PHE A 209 -4.01 -16.51 -7.45
N PHE A 210 -3.58 -16.09 -6.26
CA PHE A 210 -2.31 -16.48 -5.64
C PHE A 210 -2.50 -17.74 -4.80
N SER A 211 -2.76 -18.88 -5.44
CA SER A 211 -2.94 -20.17 -4.79
C SER A 211 -1.73 -21.08 -4.99
N PRO A 212 -1.49 -22.08 -4.14
CA PRO A 212 -0.52 -23.13 -4.40
C PRO A 212 -0.82 -23.87 -5.70
N THR A 213 0.11 -24.67 -6.14
CA THR A 213 -0.07 -25.63 -7.23
C THR A 213 0.53 -26.96 -6.80
N ASP A 214 0.08 -28.06 -7.39
CA ASP A 214 0.65 -29.40 -7.18
C ASP A 214 2.03 -29.58 -7.85
N GLY A 215 2.57 -28.51 -8.47
CA GLY A 215 3.88 -28.51 -9.09
C GLY A 215 5.02 -28.59 -8.08
N THR A 216 6.14 -29.17 -8.53
CA THR A 216 7.40 -29.19 -7.77
C THR A 216 8.07 -27.82 -7.79
N TYR A 217 8.81 -27.51 -6.75
CA TYR A 217 9.72 -26.35 -6.70
C TYR A 217 11.19 -26.79 -6.85
N ASP A 218 12.04 -25.89 -7.33
CA ASP A 218 13.48 -26.09 -7.34
C ASP A 218 14.05 -25.70 -5.98
N ALA A 219 14.61 -26.69 -5.25
CA ALA A 219 15.16 -26.49 -3.91
C ALA A 219 16.36 -25.53 -3.89
N ASP A 220 17.05 -25.36 -5.01
CA ASP A 220 18.17 -24.44 -5.14
C ASP A 220 17.77 -23.05 -5.69
N THR A 221 16.49 -22.77 -5.85
CA THR A 221 16.02 -21.48 -6.37
C THR A 221 15.31 -20.66 -5.29
N ILE A 222 15.70 -19.41 -5.15
CA ILE A 222 14.99 -18.39 -4.39
C ILE A 222 14.55 -17.25 -5.32
N SER A 223 13.47 -16.55 -4.98
CA SER A 223 12.92 -15.48 -5.81
C SER A 223 12.76 -14.17 -5.06
N PHE A 224 12.81 -13.06 -5.79
CA PHE A 224 12.35 -11.74 -5.39
C PHE A 224 11.41 -11.20 -6.45
N ILE A 225 10.25 -10.66 -6.07
CA ILE A 225 9.32 -10.05 -7.02
C ILE A 225 9.06 -8.59 -6.71
N GLY A 226 8.91 -7.77 -7.75
CA GLY A 226 8.54 -6.36 -7.61
C GLY A 226 8.91 -5.52 -8.82
N ARG A 227 8.40 -4.30 -8.87
CA ARG A 227 8.84 -3.34 -9.90
C ARG A 227 10.27 -2.92 -9.64
N MET A 228 11.13 -3.03 -10.66
CA MET A 228 12.56 -2.78 -10.55
C MET A 228 12.96 -1.33 -10.87
N ASP A 229 11.99 -0.45 -11.18
CA ASP A 229 12.12 1.01 -11.19
C ASP A 229 11.83 1.65 -9.81
N TYR A 230 11.29 0.88 -8.86
CA TYR A 230 10.98 1.37 -7.52
C TYR A 230 12.21 1.29 -6.61
N TYR A 231 12.64 2.45 -6.11
CA TYR A 231 13.90 2.60 -5.36
C TYR A 231 14.12 1.58 -4.23
N PRO A 232 13.15 1.31 -3.32
CA PRO A 232 13.33 0.30 -2.28
C PRO A 232 13.62 -1.11 -2.79
N ASN A 233 13.04 -1.49 -3.93
CA ASN A 233 13.31 -2.80 -4.55
C ASN A 233 14.72 -2.85 -5.15
N GLN A 234 15.15 -1.77 -5.80
CA GLN A 234 16.50 -1.66 -6.35
C GLN A 234 17.55 -1.74 -5.24
N GLU A 235 17.40 -0.92 -4.22
CA GLU A 235 18.30 -0.88 -3.06
C GLU A 235 18.39 -2.26 -2.40
N CYS A 236 17.24 -2.90 -2.19
CA CYS A 236 17.16 -4.24 -1.61
C CYS A 236 17.98 -5.26 -2.42
N MET A 237 17.80 -5.33 -3.73
CA MET A 237 18.49 -6.32 -4.57
C MET A 237 19.98 -6.01 -4.72
N LEU A 238 20.37 -4.75 -4.85
CA LEU A 238 21.77 -4.35 -4.90
C LEU A 238 22.51 -4.72 -3.60
N ARG A 239 21.87 -4.45 -2.46
CA ARG A 239 22.44 -4.82 -1.14
C ARG A 239 22.44 -6.34 -0.94
N PHE A 240 21.35 -7.02 -1.27
CA PHE A 240 21.24 -8.47 -1.14
C PHE A 240 22.32 -9.20 -1.96
N THR A 241 22.51 -8.81 -3.19
CA THR A 241 23.51 -9.46 -4.07
C THR A 241 24.94 -9.15 -3.66
N ARG A 242 25.20 -8.01 -3.03
CA ARG A 242 26.52 -7.64 -2.51
C ARG A 242 26.85 -8.32 -1.19
N ASP A 243 25.89 -8.34 -0.24
CA ASP A 243 26.18 -8.65 1.16
C ASP A 243 25.69 -10.05 1.60
N VAL A 244 24.59 -10.56 1.00
CA VAL A 244 23.94 -11.83 1.37
C VAL A 244 24.26 -12.96 0.38
N TRP A 245 24.14 -12.65 -0.91
CA TRP A 245 24.26 -13.67 -1.96
C TRP A 245 25.59 -14.44 -1.95
N PRO A 246 26.76 -13.80 -1.73
CA PRO A 246 28.02 -14.52 -1.58
C PRO A 246 28.03 -15.49 -0.39
N LEU A 247 27.37 -15.15 0.73
CA LEU A 247 27.28 -16.02 1.91
C LEU A 247 26.45 -17.28 1.61
N VAL A 248 25.31 -17.12 0.94
CA VAL A 248 24.47 -18.25 0.52
C VAL A 248 25.21 -19.16 -0.43
N ARG A 249 25.82 -18.61 -1.48
CA ARG A 249 26.55 -19.39 -2.48
C ARG A 249 27.86 -20.00 -1.96
N GLY A 250 28.47 -19.39 -0.95
CA GLY A 250 29.65 -19.95 -0.31
C GLY A 250 29.36 -21.30 0.38
N VAL A 251 28.15 -21.47 0.89
CA VAL A 251 27.69 -22.73 1.49
C VAL A 251 27.07 -23.67 0.43
N ARG A 252 26.26 -23.11 -0.49
CA ARG A 252 25.53 -23.88 -1.50
C ARG A 252 25.71 -23.28 -2.89
N PRO A 253 26.79 -23.67 -3.62
CA PRO A 253 27.13 -23.07 -4.91
C PRO A 253 26.10 -23.23 -6.03
N ALA A 254 25.20 -24.22 -5.92
CA ALA A 254 24.14 -24.48 -6.89
C ALA A 254 22.98 -23.45 -6.80
N MET A 255 22.92 -22.63 -5.75
CA MET A 255 21.81 -21.69 -5.52
C MET A 255 21.63 -20.70 -6.68
N LYS A 256 20.36 -20.44 -7.00
CA LYS A 256 19.88 -19.53 -8.03
C LYS A 256 19.00 -18.44 -7.39
N LEU A 257 19.18 -17.22 -7.85
CA LEU A 257 18.35 -16.06 -7.48
C LEU A 257 17.58 -15.57 -8.70
N LEU A 258 16.25 -15.59 -8.63
CA LEU A 258 15.38 -15.01 -9.64
C LEU A 258 14.90 -13.62 -9.20
N ILE A 259 15.32 -12.58 -9.89
CA ILE A 259 14.84 -11.20 -9.71
C ILE A 259 13.76 -10.96 -10.78
N VAL A 260 12.49 -11.02 -10.37
CA VAL A 260 11.34 -10.99 -11.28
C VAL A 260 10.63 -9.65 -11.19
N GLY A 261 10.53 -8.94 -12.31
CA GLY A 261 9.71 -7.73 -12.34
C GLY A 261 10.05 -6.71 -13.42
N ALA A 262 9.09 -5.84 -13.67
CA ALA A 262 9.13 -4.86 -14.74
C ALA A 262 10.17 -3.75 -14.51
N ASP A 263 10.59 -3.16 -15.62
CA ASP A 263 11.36 -1.92 -15.70
C ASP A 263 12.70 -1.97 -14.91
N PRO A 264 13.55 -3.02 -15.06
CA PRO A 264 14.84 -3.06 -14.36
C PRO A 264 15.77 -1.94 -14.85
N SER A 265 16.32 -1.20 -13.88
CA SER A 265 17.36 -0.21 -14.17
C SER A 265 18.63 -0.87 -14.71
N PRO A 266 19.55 -0.11 -15.34
CA PRO A 266 20.83 -0.68 -15.79
C PRO A 266 21.59 -1.39 -14.67
N ALA A 267 21.59 -0.83 -13.45
CA ALA A 267 22.25 -1.43 -12.28
C ALA A 267 21.61 -2.77 -11.88
N ILE A 268 20.29 -2.89 -11.95
CA ILE A 268 19.60 -4.16 -11.68
C ILE A 268 19.85 -5.18 -12.80
N ARG A 269 19.86 -4.74 -14.07
CA ARG A 269 20.20 -5.65 -15.20
C ARG A 269 21.58 -6.25 -15.06
N ALA A 270 22.57 -5.44 -14.67
CA ALA A 270 23.94 -5.90 -14.45
C ALA A 270 24.08 -6.99 -13.36
N LEU A 271 23.10 -7.12 -12.44
CA LEU A 271 23.10 -8.24 -11.49
C LEU A 271 22.96 -9.59 -12.16
N GLY A 272 22.41 -9.64 -13.38
CA GLY A 272 22.31 -10.86 -14.18
C GLY A 272 23.66 -11.43 -14.62
N ASP A 273 24.75 -10.65 -14.55
CA ASP A 273 26.10 -11.10 -14.83
C ASP A 273 26.74 -11.86 -13.64
N LEU A 274 26.09 -11.79 -12.45
CA LEU A 274 26.56 -12.50 -11.26
C LEU A 274 26.22 -13.99 -11.34
N PRO A 275 27.12 -14.88 -10.88
CA PRO A 275 26.88 -16.32 -10.89
C PRO A 275 25.57 -16.70 -10.17
N GLY A 276 24.68 -17.43 -10.87
CA GLY A 276 23.42 -17.92 -10.33
C GLY A 276 22.31 -16.85 -10.20
N VAL A 277 22.50 -15.64 -10.70
CA VAL A 277 21.47 -14.59 -10.70
C VAL A 277 20.81 -14.48 -12.07
N THR A 278 19.48 -14.42 -12.09
CA THR A 278 18.70 -14.17 -13.30
C THR A 278 17.76 -12.97 -13.07
N VAL A 279 17.83 -11.99 -13.96
CA VAL A 279 16.92 -10.83 -13.97
C VAL A 279 15.96 -10.97 -15.15
N THR A 280 14.67 -11.24 -14.86
CA THR A 280 13.72 -11.59 -15.93
C THR A 280 13.18 -10.39 -16.71
N GLY A 281 13.18 -9.20 -16.11
CA GLY A 281 12.37 -8.10 -16.60
C GLY A 281 10.88 -8.35 -16.40
N SER A 282 10.04 -7.73 -17.23
CA SER A 282 8.59 -7.90 -17.19
C SER A 282 8.19 -9.31 -17.62
N VAL A 283 7.37 -9.96 -16.81
CA VAL A 283 6.79 -11.28 -17.12
C VAL A 283 5.27 -11.18 -17.18
N PRO A 284 4.60 -12.01 -17.98
CA PRO A 284 3.14 -12.04 -18.04
C PRO A 284 2.49 -12.46 -16.72
N ASP A 285 3.14 -13.39 -16.00
CA ASP A 285 2.68 -13.95 -14.73
C ASP A 285 3.88 -14.24 -13.81
N VAL A 286 3.85 -13.68 -12.60
CA VAL A 286 4.90 -13.87 -11.59
C VAL A 286 4.76 -15.20 -10.84
N ARG A 287 3.56 -15.78 -10.82
CA ARG A 287 3.23 -16.95 -10.00
C ARG A 287 4.10 -18.18 -10.28
N PRO A 288 4.37 -18.57 -11.54
CA PRO A 288 5.24 -19.72 -11.81
C PRO A 288 6.65 -19.54 -11.23
N HIS A 289 7.20 -18.33 -11.28
CA HIS A 289 8.53 -18.03 -10.76
C HIS A 289 8.60 -18.13 -9.24
N VAL A 290 7.57 -17.65 -8.54
CA VAL A 290 7.51 -17.71 -7.07
C VAL A 290 7.22 -19.12 -6.60
N ARG A 291 6.21 -19.80 -7.17
CA ARG A 291 5.85 -21.18 -6.83
C ARG A 291 6.99 -22.17 -7.09
N GLY A 292 7.76 -21.95 -8.14
CA GLY A 292 8.94 -22.74 -8.49
C GLY A 292 10.15 -22.53 -7.60
N SER A 293 10.06 -21.65 -6.60
CA SER A 293 11.16 -21.31 -5.70
C SER A 293 11.02 -21.97 -4.33
N ALA A 294 12.14 -22.33 -3.71
CA ALA A 294 12.17 -22.83 -2.34
C ALA A 294 11.68 -21.78 -1.33
N ALA A 295 12.03 -20.51 -1.56
CA ALA A 295 11.60 -19.37 -0.75
C ALA A 295 11.53 -18.09 -1.59
N MET A 296 10.73 -17.12 -1.14
CA MET A 296 10.77 -15.74 -1.60
C MET A 296 11.53 -14.90 -0.57
N VAL A 297 12.44 -14.04 -1.03
CA VAL A 297 13.23 -13.15 -0.17
C VAL A 297 12.78 -11.71 -0.35
N ALA A 298 12.59 -10.99 0.75
CA ALA A 298 12.22 -9.57 0.75
C ALA A 298 12.87 -8.78 1.90
N PRO A 299 14.23 -8.81 2.05
CA PRO A 299 14.93 -8.16 3.14
C PRO A 299 15.07 -6.64 2.88
N LEU A 300 13.94 -5.97 2.73
CA LEU A 300 13.85 -4.54 2.43
C LEU A 300 14.32 -3.71 3.62
N ALA A 301 15.27 -2.79 3.42
CA ALA A 301 15.65 -1.80 4.41
C ALA A 301 14.61 -0.68 4.51
N ILE A 302 13.99 -0.34 3.39
CA ILE A 302 12.97 0.69 3.28
C ILE A 302 11.65 -0.01 2.96
N ALA A 303 10.79 -0.13 3.96
CA ALA A 303 9.49 -0.77 3.82
C ALA A 303 8.45 -0.11 4.72
N ARG A 304 7.48 0.54 4.11
CA ARG A 304 6.30 1.08 4.80
C ARG A 304 5.03 0.54 4.19
N GLY A 305 3.99 0.48 5.00
CA GLY A 305 2.72 -0.09 4.59
C GLY A 305 2.80 -1.57 4.24
N THR A 306 1.77 -2.06 3.59
CA THR A 306 1.68 -3.48 3.23
C THR A 306 2.63 -3.85 2.10
N GLN A 307 3.40 -4.90 2.30
CA GLN A 307 4.25 -5.49 1.27
C GLN A 307 3.48 -6.60 0.53
N ASN A 308 2.73 -6.24 -0.51
CA ASN A 308 1.87 -7.18 -1.26
C ASN A 308 2.62 -8.42 -1.73
N LYS A 309 3.89 -8.29 -2.15
CA LYS A 309 4.72 -9.41 -2.57
C LYS A 309 4.87 -10.50 -1.50
N ILE A 310 4.89 -10.10 -0.21
CA ILE A 310 4.95 -11.04 0.92
C ILE A 310 3.61 -11.76 1.06
N LEU A 311 2.50 -11.01 0.99
CA LEU A 311 1.16 -11.61 1.03
C LEU A 311 0.94 -12.58 -0.13
N GLU A 312 1.35 -12.21 -1.34
CA GLU A 312 1.25 -13.01 -2.56
C GLU A 312 2.05 -14.31 -2.45
N ALA A 313 3.30 -14.25 -1.99
CA ALA A 313 4.13 -15.44 -1.81
C ALA A 313 3.58 -16.38 -0.73
N MET A 314 3.21 -15.84 0.43
CA MET A 314 2.61 -16.62 1.52
C MET A 314 1.27 -17.25 1.08
N ALA A 315 0.45 -16.53 0.33
CA ALA A 315 -0.80 -17.06 -0.23
C ALA A 315 -0.57 -18.22 -1.20
N MET A 316 0.54 -18.20 -1.94
CA MET A 316 0.96 -19.32 -2.81
C MET A 316 1.60 -20.49 -2.04
N GLY A 317 1.71 -20.42 -0.71
CA GLY A 317 2.37 -21.44 0.10
C GLY A 317 3.90 -21.45 -0.10
N VAL A 318 4.49 -20.29 -0.38
CA VAL A 318 5.94 -20.13 -0.50
C VAL A 318 6.47 -19.44 0.75
N PRO A 319 7.41 -20.04 1.49
CA PRO A 319 8.02 -19.43 2.65
C PRO A 319 8.71 -18.12 2.32
N VAL A 320 8.66 -17.18 3.26
CA VAL A 320 9.24 -15.84 3.09
C VAL A 320 10.34 -15.58 4.11
N VAL A 321 11.48 -15.10 3.63
CA VAL A 321 12.53 -14.49 4.45
C VAL A 321 12.50 -12.97 4.22
N THR A 322 12.30 -12.21 5.28
CA THR A 322 12.09 -10.76 5.18
C THR A 322 12.80 -9.99 6.30
N SER A 323 12.91 -8.67 6.16
CA SER A 323 13.41 -7.79 7.22
C SER A 323 12.31 -7.48 8.25
N ARG A 324 12.70 -7.01 9.43
CA ARG A 324 11.79 -6.50 10.45
C ARG A 324 10.92 -5.35 9.92
N ALA A 325 11.51 -4.45 9.13
CA ALA A 325 10.80 -3.34 8.52
C ALA A 325 9.66 -3.82 7.59
N ALA A 326 9.93 -4.81 6.73
CA ALA A 326 8.93 -5.33 5.80
C ALA A 326 7.90 -6.24 6.48
N ALA A 327 8.31 -7.01 7.50
CA ALA A 327 7.41 -7.81 8.33
C ALA A 327 6.37 -6.96 9.07
N GLY A 328 6.71 -5.75 9.49
CA GLY A 328 5.78 -4.80 10.12
C GLY A 328 4.59 -4.39 9.24
N GLY A 329 4.68 -4.61 7.94
CA GLY A 329 3.59 -4.40 6.97
C GLY A 329 2.67 -5.61 6.80
N VAL A 330 2.91 -6.71 7.51
CA VAL A 330 2.17 -7.97 7.41
C VAL A 330 1.72 -8.40 8.81
N ASP A 331 0.44 -8.69 8.99
CA ASP A 331 -0.07 -9.23 10.26
C ASP A 331 0.29 -10.72 10.36
N ALA A 332 1.58 -11.00 10.66
CA ALA A 332 2.16 -12.34 10.75
C ALA A 332 3.21 -12.41 11.87
N GLU A 333 3.37 -13.59 12.44
CA GLU A 333 4.32 -13.85 13.52
C GLU A 333 5.63 -14.41 12.95
N ALA A 334 6.75 -13.81 13.36
CA ALA A 334 8.08 -14.33 13.05
C ALA A 334 8.25 -15.77 13.58
N GLU A 335 9.05 -16.58 12.91
CA GLU A 335 9.34 -17.99 13.21
C GLU A 335 8.15 -18.95 13.02
N ARG A 336 6.94 -18.43 12.98
CA ARG A 336 5.72 -19.22 12.76
C ARG A 336 5.23 -19.16 11.33
N HIS A 337 5.06 -17.96 10.79
CA HIS A 337 4.45 -17.72 9.49
C HIS A 337 5.48 -17.30 8.41
N LEU A 338 6.57 -16.69 8.85
CA LEU A 338 7.69 -16.22 8.01
C LEU A 338 8.95 -16.11 8.85
N LEU A 339 10.12 -16.00 8.20
CA LEU A 339 11.38 -15.75 8.90
C LEU A 339 11.77 -14.27 8.78
N VAL A 340 12.20 -13.69 9.92
CA VAL A 340 12.60 -12.28 10.00
C VAL A 340 14.08 -12.19 10.34
N ALA A 341 14.86 -11.51 9.49
CA ALA A 341 16.29 -11.32 9.66
C ALA A 341 16.72 -9.98 9.04
N ASP A 342 17.64 -9.27 9.69
CA ASP A 342 18.12 -7.97 9.24
C ASP A 342 19.61 -8.00 8.85
N ALA A 343 20.46 -8.69 9.62
CA ALA A 343 21.88 -8.81 9.33
C ALA A 343 22.12 -9.78 8.14
N PRO A 344 23.09 -9.51 7.25
CA PRO A 344 23.34 -10.34 6.09
C PRO A 344 23.55 -11.82 6.44
N GLN A 345 24.27 -12.12 7.52
CA GLN A 345 24.52 -13.48 8.00
C GLN A 345 23.24 -14.18 8.46
N GLU A 346 22.35 -13.45 9.15
CA GLU A 346 21.07 -13.98 9.60
C GLU A 346 20.12 -14.25 8.41
N VAL A 347 20.09 -13.35 7.42
CA VAL A 347 19.29 -13.54 6.20
C VAL A 347 19.81 -14.77 5.43
N ALA A 348 21.12 -14.93 5.28
CA ALA A 348 21.70 -16.09 4.63
C ALA A 348 21.39 -17.39 5.41
N ALA A 349 21.51 -17.39 6.72
CA ALA A 349 21.17 -18.53 7.57
C ALA A 349 19.67 -18.89 7.48
N ALA A 350 18.76 -17.91 7.46
CA ALA A 350 17.35 -18.14 7.30
C ALA A 350 16.98 -18.76 5.94
N ILE A 351 17.65 -18.33 4.87
CA ILE A 351 17.50 -18.93 3.53
C ILE A 351 17.97 -20.38 3.55
N LEU A 352 19.18 -20.65 4.03
CA LEU A 352 19.74 -21.99 4.09
C LEU A 352 18.91 -22.93 4.99
N ARG A 353 18.36 -22.43 6.09
CA ARG A 353 17.43 -23.19 6.95
C ARG A 353 16.21 -23.69 6.18
N ILE A 354 15.61 -22.87 5.31
CA ILE A 354 14.47 -23.29 4.49
C ILE A 354 14.89 -24.30 3.41
N VAL A 355 16.04 -24.05 2.79
CA VAL A 355 16.53 -24.84 1.65
C VAL A 355 17.04 -26.22 2.10
N ASP A 356 17.69 -26.29 3.27
CA ASP A 356 18.29 -27.53 3.78
C ASP A 356 17.30 -28.40 4.57
N HIS A 357 16.16 -27.83 5.01
CA HIS A 357 15.16 -28.53 5.81
C HIS A 357 13.76 -28.49 5.16
N PRO A 358 13.42 -29.46 4.27
CA PRO A 358 12.13 -29.51 3.60
C PRO A 358 10.91 -29.52 4.53
N ASP A 359 11.02 -30.15 5.70
CA ASP A 359 9.93 -30.18 6.71
C ASP A 359 9.67 -28.78 7.28
N GLU A 360 10.71 -28.02 7.56
CA GLU A 360 10.60 -26.63 8.03
C GLU A 360 10.02 -25.73 6.95
N ARG A 361 10.46 -25.93 5.70
CA ARG A 361 9.86 -25.27 4.54
C ARG A 361 8.36 -25.53 4.45
N ALA A 362 7.95 -26.80 4.56
CA ALA A 362 6.54 -27.21 4.49
C ALA A 362 5.71 -26.60 5.64
N ARG A 363 6.27 -26.59 6.86
CA ARG A 363 5.67 -25.97 8.04
C ARG A 363 5.40 -24.49 7.85
N LEU A 364 6.42 -23.74 7.41
CA LEU A 364 6.31 -22.29 7.14
C LEU A 364 5.35 -21.99 6.00
N ALA A 365 5.37 -22.80 4.93
CA ALA A 365 4.46 -22.67 3.79
C ALA A 365 2.99 -22.83 4.22
N ALA A 366 2.68 -23.87 4.98
CA ALA A 366 1.33 -24.15 5.47
C ALA A 366 0.85 -23.05 6.44
N ALA A 367 1.65 -22.71 7.45
CA ALA A 367 1.29 -21.70 8.44
C ALA A 367 1.17 -20.30 7.81
N GLY A 368 2.07 -19.94 6.89
CA GLY A 368 2.02 -18.69 6.16
C GLY A 368 0.74 -18.56 5.33
N ARG A 369 0.36 -19.60 4.57
CA ARG A 369 -0.87 -19.60 3.79
C ARG A 369 -2.11 -19.53 4.68
N GLU A 370 -2.18 -20.31 5.75
CA GLU A 370 -3.29 -20.24 6.70
C GLU A 370 -3.48 -18.83 7.25
N ARG A 371 -2.37 -18.14 7.57
CA ARG A 371 -2.41 -16.75 8.01
C ARG A 371 -2.98 -15.82 6.94
N MET A 372 -2.64 -16.02 5.67
CA MET A 372 -3.21 -15.23 4.58
C MET A 372 -4.71 -15.45 4.44
N LEU A 373 -5.17 -16.69 4.46
CA LEU A 373 -6.59 -17.03 4.34
C LEU A 373 -7.43 -16.49 5.51
N SER A 374 -6.91 -16.56 6.73
CA SER A 374 -7.64 -16.15 7.94
C SER A 374 -7.62 -14.65 8.23
N HIS A 375 -6.58 -13.90 7.80
CA HIS A 375 -6.36 -12.50 8.19
C HIS A 375 -6.23 -11.53 7.01
N HIS A 376 -5.67 -11.98 5.88
CA HIS A 376 -5.37 -11.15 4.71
C HIS A 376 -6.21 -11.49 3.46
N ALA A 377 -7.23 -12.33 3.55
CA ALA A 377 -8.19 -12.48 2.45
C ALA A 377 -9.04 -11.21 2.33
N TRP A 378 -9.27 -10.71 1.10
CA TRP A 378 -10.07 -9.50 0.88
C TRP A 378 -11.42 -9.51 1.61
N PRO A 379 -12.21 -10.62 1.63
CA PRO A 379 -13.47 -10.64 2.36
C PRO A 379 -13.32 -10.30 3.85
N ARG A 380 -12.25 -10.77 4.51
CA ARG A 380 -11.98 -10.47 5.92
C ARG A 380 -11.62 -9.01 6.15
N SER A 381 -10.77 -8.47 5.28
CA SER A 381 -10.41 -7.05 5.32
C SER A 381 -11.65 -6.16 5.12
N MET A 382 -12.53 -6.54 4.20
CA MET A 382 -13.76 -5.78 3.92
C MET A 382 -14.77 -5.85 5.06
N GLN A 383 -14.90 -6.96 5.78
CA GLN A 383 -15.72 -7.04 7.00
C GLN A 383 -15.26 -6.02 8.07
N ARG A 384 -13.95 -5.81 8.20
CA ARG A 384 -13.43 -4.76 9.10
C ARG A 384 -13.79 -3.36 8.59
N LEU A 385 -13.70 -3.13 7.28
CA LEU A 385 -14.14 -1.87 6.68
C LEU A 385 -15.62 -1.58 6.97
N ASP A 386 -16.50 -2.58 6.83
CA ASP A 386 -17.93 -2.43 7.13
C ASP A 386 -18.14 -1.99 8.59
N SER A 387 -17.49 -2.66 9.53
CA SER A 387 -17.56 -2.30 10.96
C SER A 387 -17.01 -0.89 11.25
N ILE A 388 -15.99 -0.45 10.52
CA ILE A 388 -15.44 0.90 10.61
C ILE A 388 -16.45 1.93 10.12
N ILE A 389 -17.10 1.67 8.98
CA ILE A 389 -18.13 2.55 8.41
C ILE A 389 -19.33 2.67 9.36
N GLU A 390 -19.81 1.55 9.88
CA GLU A 390 -20.92 1.52 10.86
C GLU A 390 -20.61 2.34 12.11
N ARG A 391 -19.41 2.19 12.67
CA ARG A 391 -18.99 2.98 13.85
C ARG A 391 -18.88 4.47 13.55
N CYS A 392 -18.34 4.83 12.38
CA CYS A 392 -18.22 6.22 11.96
C CYS A 392 -19.60 6.88 11.82
N THR A 393 -20.51 6.24 11.09
CA THR A 393 -21.87 6.76 10.84
C THR A 393 -22.69 6.84 12.14
N ALA A 394 -22.64 5.82 13.00
CA ALA A 394 -23.31 5.81 14.30
C ALA A 394 -22.76 6.88 15.27
N ARG A 395 -21.44 7.12 15.27
CA ARG A 395 -20.84 8.20 16.06
C ARG A 395 -21.27 9.56 15.57
N PHE A 396 -21.28 9.79 14.26
CA PHE A 396 -21.71 11.05 13.65
C PHE A 396 -23.17 11.37 13.98
N ALA A 397 -24.07 10.39 13.89
CA ALA A 397 -25.49 10.55 14.23
C ALA A 397 -25.67 11.00 15.69
N ARG A 398 -24.99 10.33 16.63
CA ARG A 398 -25.07 10.69 18.08
C ARG A 398 -24.54 12.10 18.36
N GLN A 399 -23.51 12.55 17.66
CA GLN A 399 -23.00 13.92 17.82
C GLN A 399 -23.98 14.97 17.32
N GLY A 400 -24.71 14.68 16.23
CA GLY A 400 -25.79 15.54 15.71
C GLY A 400 -26.97 15.67 16.70
N GLU A 401 -27.39 14.57 17.32
CA GLU A 401 -28.46 14.56 18.33
C GLU A 401 -28.08 15.35 19.60
N GLY A 402 -26.83 15.19 20.08
CA GLY A 402 -26.31 15.91 21.25
C GLY A 402 -26.25 17.42 21.01
N ALA A 403 -25.83 17.85 19.82
CA ALA A 403 -25.76 19.26 19.45
C ALA A 403 -27.18 19.89 19.35
N ALA A 404 -28.16 19.13 18.82
CA ALA A 404 -29.56 19.59 18.74
C ALA A 404 -30.23 19.70 20.13
N HIS A 405 -29.87 18.84 21.07
CA HIS A 405 -30.39 18.87 22.44
C HIS A 405 -29.85 20.05 23.25
N THR A 406 -28.56 20.39 23.07
CA THR A 406 -27.92 21.53 23.72
C THR A 406 -28.47 22.89 23.21
N GLN A 407 -28.87 22.95 21.94
CA GLN A 407 -29.53 24.17 21.39
C GLN A 407 -30.98 24.36 21.83
N ARG A 408 -31.66 23.29 22.27
CA ARG A 408 -33.05 23.37 22.75
C ARG A 408 -33.18 23.69 24.23
N ASN A 409 -32.11 23.61 25.03
CA ASN A 409 -32.07 23.99 26.44
C ASN A 409 -30.88 24.96 26.68
N PRO A 410 -30.97 26.24 26.31
CA PRO A 410 -30.03 27.25 26.80
C PRO A 410 -30.35 27.45 28.30
N ALA A 411 -29.33 27.17 29.15
CA ALA A 411 -29.40 27.40 30.60
C ALA A 411 -29.57 28.86 30.93
#